data_4648b04f36dd4f3685cccfcd34e23ec4
#
_entry.id   4648b04f36dd4f3685cccfcd34e23ec4
#
_cell.length_a   1.000
_cell.length_b   1.000
_cell.length_c   1.000
_cell.angle_alpha   90.00
_cell.angle_beta   90.00
_cell.angle_gamma   90.00
#
_symmetry.space_group_name_H-M   'P 1'
#
loop_
_entity.id
_entity.type
_entity.pdbx_description
1 polymer ?
#
loop_
_entity_poly.entity_id
_entity_poly.type
_entity_poly.pdbx_seq_one_letter_code
_entity_poly.pdbx_strand_id
1 'polypeptide(L)'
;MRALTACFRSGMQKAVQLGTGFALIANAVAIVLALAPLQAKSEEVLSPAAQRGLVIVRTNCSRCHAVGKVGDSPLPIAPPFRTLHERYPVDDLQEPLAEGIITGHPTMPEFRFDPGQVGDIIAYLKSLER
;
A
#
# COMPACT_ATOMS: atom_id res chain seq x y z
N MET A 1 62.04 -54.47 -16.77
CA MET A 1 60.88 -54.29 -15.94
C MET A 1 60.87 -52.84 -15.31
N ARG A 2 60.73 -51.75 -16.12
CA ARG A 2 60.68 -50.35 -15.61
C ARG A 2 59.99 -49.44 -16.63
N ALA A 3 58.75 -49.71 -17.02
CA ALA A 3 58.06 -48.84 -17.97
C ALA A 3 56.52 -48.81 -17.85
N LEU A 4 55.94 -49.27 -16.74
CA LEU A 4 54.47 -49.36 -16.61
C LEU A 4 53.90 -48.52 -15.45
N THR A 5 54.73 -47.78 -14.70
CA THR A 5 54.26 -46.99 -13.52
C THR A 5 54.03 -45.48 -13.78
N ALA A 6 54.35 -44.97 -14.96
CA ALA A 6 54.28 -43.51 -15.23
C ALA A 6 52.94 -43.06 -15.90
N CYS A 7 52.14 -43.98 -16.42
CA CYS A 7 50.92 -43.57 -17.18
C CYS A 7 49.66 -43.47 -16.32
N PHE A 8 49.67 -43.99 -15.07
CA PHE A 8 48.46 -44.02 -14.22
C PHE A 8 48.29 -42.76 -13.33
N ARG A 9 49.35 -41.94 -13.22
CA ARG A 9 49.33 -40.78 -12.32
C ARG A 9 48.82 -39.48 -12.94
N SER A 10 48.69 -39.43 -14.28
CA SER A 10 48.27 -38.22 -14.99
C SER A 10 46.74 -38.10 -15.18
N GLY A 11 46.00 -39.20 -15.05
CA GLY A 11 44.56 -39.20 -15.25
C GLY A 11 43.72 -38.78 -14.03
N MET A 12 44.29 -38.94 -12.85
CA MET A 12 43.52 -38.72 -11.61
C MET A 12 43.57 -37.28 -11.06
N GLN A 13 44.49 -36.43 -11.58
CA GLN A 13 44.60 -35.03 -11.16
C GLN A 13 43.67 -34.08 -11.93
N LYS A 14 43.11 -34.49 -13.07
CA LYS A 14 42.18 -33.63 -13.83
C LYS A 14 40.73 -33.70 -13.34
N ALA A 15 40.36 -34.75 -12.60
CA ALA A 15 38.97 -34.91 -12.11
C ALA A 15 38.66 -34.11 -10.84
N VAL A 16 39.66 -33.70 -10.08
CA VAL A 16 39.48 -33.01 -8.80
C VAL A 16 39.27 -31.49 -8.98
N GLN A 17 39.69 -30.90 -10.11
CA GLN A 17 39.58 -29.45 -10.31
C GLN A 17 38.24 -28.98 -10.87
N LEU A 18 37.39 -29.86 -11.43
CA LEU A 18 36.07 -29.45 -11.89
C LEU A 18 35.03 -29.37 -10.76
N GLY A 19 35.25 -30.02 -9.64
CA GLY A 19 34.28 -30.03 -8.52
C GLY A 19 34.31 -28.81 -7.64
N THR A 20 35.45 -28.14 -7.47
CA THR A 20 35.58 -26.98 -6.58
C THR A 20 35.03 -25.69 -7.17
N GLY A 21 35.09 -25.54 -8.50
CA GLY A 21 34.52 -24.36 -9.17
C GLY A 21 32.98 -24.32 -9.12
N PHE A 22 32.35 -25.49 -9.25
CA PHE A 22 30.89 -25.61 -9.25
C PHE A 22 30.30 -25.38 -7.85
N ALA A 23 30.98 -25.83 -6.80
CA ALA A 23 30.56 -25.67 -5.42
C ALA A 23 30.63 -24.18 -4.97
N LEU A 24 31.65 -23.44 -5.43
CA LEU A 24 31.80 -22.02 -5.11
C LEU A 24 30.78 -21.14 -5.83
N ILE A 25 30.41 -21.46 -7.06
CA ILE A 25 29.37 -20.74 -7.83
C ILE A 25 28.01 -21.01 -7.22
N ALA A 26 27.70 -22.24 -6.82
CA ALA A 26 26.44 -22.58 -6.18
C ALA A 26 26.25 -21.86 -4.84
N ASN A 27 27.30 -21.72 -4.02
CA ASN A 27 27.23 -20.97 -2.77
C ASN A 27 27.08 -19.45 -3.00
N ALA A 28 27.72 -18.88 -4.01
CA ALA A 28 27.59 -17.46 -4.33
C ALA A 28 26.15 -17.11 -4.77
N VAL A 29 25.52 -17.95 -5.59
CA VAL A 29 24.12 -17.76 -6.03
C VAL A 29 23.16 -17.88 -4.85
N ALA A 30 23.37 -18.83 -3.92
CA ALA A 30 22.53 -18.99 -2.75
C ALA A 30 22.59 -17.77 -1.80
N ILE A 31 23.76 -17.16 -1.64
CA ILE A 31 23.94 -15.96 -0.81
C ILE A 31 23.25 -14.74 -1.45
N VAL A 32 23.30 -14.60 -2.77
CA VAL A 32 22.64 -13.47 -3.47
C VAL A 32 21.12 -13.58 -3.38
N LEU A 33 20.55 -14.80 -3.44
CA LEU A 33 19.11 -14.99 -3.25
C LEU A 33 18.66 -14.71 -1.79
N ALA A 34 19.51 -14.97 -0.81
CA ALA A 34 19.19 -14.71 0.59
C ALA A 34 19.22 -13.22 0.99
N LEU A 35 19.89 -12.40 0.17
CA LEU A 35 19.98 -10.93 0.36
C LEU A 35 18.93 -10.17 -0.47
N ALA A 36 17.97 -10.86 -1.09
CA ALA A 36 16.85 -10.17 -1.74
C ALA A 36 16.13 -9.31 -0.67
N PRO A 37 16.07 -8.00 -0.82
CA PRO A 37 15.38 -7.16 0.15
C PRO A 37 13.93 -7.61 0.20
N LEU A 38 13.44 -7.98 1.39
CA LEU A 38 12.01 -8.01 1.64
C LEU A 38 11.53 -6.57 1.36
N GLN A 39 10.95 -6.36 0.19
CA GLN A 39 10.23 -5.13 -0.09
C GLN A 39 9.00 -5.15 0.81
N ALA A 40 9.16 -4.63 2.02
CA ALA A 40 8.04 -4.30 2.87
C ALA A 40 7.15 -3.36 2.04
N LYS A 41 5.96 -3.84 1.68
CA LYS A 41 4.93 -2.99 1.07
C LYS A 41 4.74 -1.83 2.04
N SER A 42 5.18 -0.65 1.64
CA SER A 42 5.04 0.57 2.43
C SER A 42 3.54 0.76 2.66
N GLU A 43 3.06 0.48 3.86
CA GLU A 43 1.72 0.86 4.27
C GLU A 43 1.69 2.39 4.18
N GLU A 44 0.83 2.90 3.33
CA GLU A 44 0.68 4.34 3.13
C GLU A 44 0.14 4.96 4.42
N VAL A 45 1.04 5.54 5.21
CA VAL A 45 0.71 6.19 6.47
C VAL A 45 -0.04 7.48 6.15
N LEU A 46 -1.27 7.60 6.67
CA LEU A 46 -2.05 8.82 6.57
C LEU A 46 -1.30 10.00 7.20
N SER A 47 -1.35 11.16 6.55
CA SER A 47 -0.85 12.40 7.14
C SER A 47 -1.57 12.70 8.47
N PRO A 48 -0.98 13.48 9.40
CA PRO A 48 -1.66 13.85 10.64
C PRO A 48 -3.02 14.51 10.43
N ALA A 49 -3.17 15.34 9.41
CA ALA A 49 -4.45 15.93 9.03
C ALA A 49 -5.46 14.86 8.59
N ALA A 50 -5.05 13.95 7.69
CA ALA A 50 -5.93 12.87 7.24
C ALA A 50 -6.32 11.92 8.38
N GLN A 51 -5.45 11.69 9.37
CA GLN A 51 -5.79 10.88 10.56
C GLN A 51 -6.89 11.54 11.39
N ARG A 52 -6.80 12.87 11.64
CA ARG A 52 -7.87 13.61 12.33
C ARG A 52 -9.15 13.61 11.51
N GLY A 53 -9.06 13.82 10.20
CA GLY A 53 -10.18 13.74 9.28
C GLY A 53 -10.88 12.39 9.30
N LEU A 54 -10.13 11.30 9.34
CA LEU A 54 -10.67 9.94 9.50
C LEU A 54 -11.53 9.80 10.77
N VAL A 55 -11.07 10.34 11.89
CA VAL A 55 -11.85 10.32 13.14
C VAL A 55 -13.16 11.06 12.98
N ILE A 56 -13.12 12.28 12.43
CA ILE A 56 -14.32 13.10 12.21
C ILE A 56 -15.32 12.38 11.28
N VAL A 57 -14.84 11.84 10.17
CA VAL A 57 -15.65 11.14 9.18
C VAL A 57 -16.24 9.84 9.75
N ARG A 58 -15.49 9.08 10.53
CA ARG A 58 -16.00 7.90 11.20
C ARG A 58 -17.11 8.23 12.19
N THR A 59 -16.97 9.30 12.93
CA THR A 59 -17.94 9.70 13.95
C THR A 59 -19.24 10.19 13.33
N ASN A 60 -19.18 10.95 12.25
CA ASN A 60 -20.33 11.67 11.73
C ASN A 60 -20.96 11.03 10.47
N CYS A 61 -20.18 10.31 9.65
CA CYS A 61 -20.59 9.89 8.31
C CYS A 61 -20.78 8.38 8.17
N SER A 62 -20.12 7.57 9.00
CA SER A 62 -20.07 6.11 8.81
C SER A 62 -21.40 5.38 9.00
N ARG A 63 -22.41 6.03 9.60
CA ARG A 63 -23.76 5.46 9.71
C ARG A 63 -24.42 5.25 8.34
N CYS A 64 -24.06 6.06 7.36
CA CYS A 64 -24.67 6.05 6.04
C CYS A 64 -23.64 5.72 4.94
N HIS A 65 -22.42 6.20 5.03
CA HIS A 65 -21.39 6.09 4.01
C HIS A 65 -20.33 5.03 4.35
N ALA A 66 -19.86 4.30 3.34
CA ALA A 66 -18.59 3.59 3.43
C ALA A 66 -17.45 4.62 3.43
N VAL A 67 -16.83 4.80 4.58
CA VAL A 67 -15.80 5.83 4.78
C VAL A 67 -14.39 5.33 4.55
N GLY A 68 -14.20 4.04 4.28
CA GLY A 68 -12.89 3.42 4.03
C GLY A 68 -12.62 3.11 2.57
N LYS A 69 -11.43 2.53 2.32
CA LYS A 69 -10.99 2.09 0.98
C LYS A 69 -11.81 0.90 0.43
N VAL A 70 -12.49 0.16 1.29
CA VAL A 70 -13.24 -1.06 0.93
C VAL A 70 -14.60 -1.08 1.62
N GLY A 71 -15.49 -1.97 1.16
CA GLY A 71 -16.83 -2.18 1.72
C GLY A 71 -17.90 -1.30 1.08
N ASP A 72 -19.16 -1.67 1.32
CA ASP A 72 -20.32 -0.95 0.81
C ASP A 72 -20.87 0.01 1.86
N SER A 73 -21.56 1.05 1.40
CA SER A 73 -22.22 2.00 2.29
C SER A 73 -23.37 1.32 3.02
N PRO A 74 -23.51 1.50 4.35
CA PRO A 74 -24.66 1.00 5.11
C PRO A 74 -25.99 1.47 4.54
N LEU A 75 -26.04 2.71 4.04
CA LEU A 75 -27.19 3.23 3.30
C LEU A 75 -26.89 3.13 1.79
N PRO A 76 -27.61 2.28 1.02
CA PRO A 76 -27.26 2.00 -0.38
C PRO A 76 -27.24 3.22 -1.30
N ILE A 77 -28.04 4.26 -1.01
CA ILE A 77 -28.06 5.50 -1.80
C ILE A 77 -26.91 6.46 -1.45
N ALA A 78 -26.23 6.25 -0.32
CA ALA A 78 -25.11 7.08 0.10
C ALA A 78 -23.82 6.63 -0.61
N PRO A 79 -23.15 7.49 -1.39
CA PRO A 79 -21.96 7.07 -2.12
C PRO A 79 -20.82 6.72 -1.16
N PRO A 80 -20.03 5.67 -1.47
CA PRO A 80 -18.77 5.42 -0.78
C PRO A 80 -17.81 6.59 -0.96
N PHE A 81 -17.10 7.00 0.08
CA PHE A 81 -16.22 8.18 0.01
C PHE A 81 -15.07 8.02 -0.97
N ARG A 82 -14.58 6.80 -1.19
CA ARG A 82 -13.55 6.50 -2.17
C ARG A 82 -13.93 6.80 -3.63
N THR A 83 -15.23 6.95 -3.94
CA THR A 83 -15.72 7.22 -5.30
C THR A 83 -16.20 8.68 -5.49
N LEU A 84 -16.09 9.53 -4.48
CA LEU A 84 -16.54 10.92 -4.59
C LEU A 84 -15.76 11.70 -5.66
N HIS A 85 -14.44 11.49 -5.71
CA HIS A 85 -13.56 12.15 -6.69
C HIS A 85 -13.90 11.84 -8.15
N GLU A 86 -14.61 10.75 -8.41
CA GLU A 86 -15.09 10.38 -9.76
C GLU A 86 -16.25 11.27 -10.23
N ARG A 87 -16.90 11.98 -9.32
CA ARG A 87 -18.07 12.83 -9.57
C ARG A 87 -17.75 14.31 -9.58
N TYR A 88 -16.85 14.74 -8.71
CA TYR A 88 -16.41 16.13 -8.55
C TYR A 88 -15.12 16.17 -7.72
N PRO A 89 -14.31 17.24 -7.85
CA PRO A 89 -13.16 17.43 -6.98
C PRO A 89 -13.57 17.49 -5.50
N VAL A 90 -12.91 16.72 -4.63
CA VAL A 90 -13.30 16.72 -3.20
C VAL A 90 -13.06 18.08 -2.53
N ASP A 91 -12.23 18.95 -3.11
CA ASP A 91 -12.03 20.31 -2.65
C ASP A 91 -13.32 21.15 -2.70
N ASP A 92 -14.24 20.84 -3.61
CA ASP A 92 -15.53 21.53 -3.74
C ASP A 92 -16.45 21.29 -2.54
N LEU A 93 -16.11 20.31 -1.67
CA LEU A 93 -16.84 20.06 -0.43
C LEU A 93 -16.45 21.00 0.71
N GLN A 94 -15.43 21.84 0.57
CA GLN A 94 -14.95 22.71 1.64
C GLN A 94 -16.05 23.69 2.10
N GLU A 95 -16.64 24.39 1.16
CA GLU A 95 -17.69 25.37 1.44
C GLU A 95 -18.96 24.69 2.01
N PRO A 96 -19.54 23.64 1.38
CA PRO A 96 -20.66 22.92 1.94
C PRO A 96 -20.44 22.38 3.36
N LEU A 97 -19.27 21.88 3.67
CA LEU A 97 -18.95 21.36 5.00
C LEU A 97 -18.81 22.47 6.06
N ALA A 98 -18.39 23.66 5.65
CA ALA A 98 -18.28 24.82 6.55
C ALA A 98 -19.62 25.52 6.76
N GLU A 99 -20.44 25.65 5.73
CA GLU A 99 -21.68 26.45 5.76
C GLU A 99 -22.92 25.65 6.17
N GLY A 100 -22.87 24.33 6.05
CA GLY A 100 -23.99 23.46 6.39
C GLY A 100 -25.00 23.31 5.25
N ILE A 101 -24.55 23.31 4.02
CA ILE A 101 -25.41 23.10 2.87
C ILE A 101 -26.00 21.67 2.89
N ILE A 102 -27.31 21.56 2.65
CA ILE A 102 -27.97 20.28 2.45
C ILE A 102 -27.61 19.77 1.06
N THR A 103 -26.62 18.87 0.97
CA THR A 103 -26.12 18.36 -0.29
C THR A 103 -26.67 16.96 -0.62
N GLY A 104 -27.02 16.75 -1.85
CA GLY A 104 -27.08 15.47 -2.53
C GLY A 104 -28.30 14.60 -2.28
N HIS A 105 -28.81 14.49 -1.05
CA HIS A 105 -29.99 13.67 -0.78
C HIS A 105 -30.75 14.11 0.49
N PRO A 106 -32.11 14.00 0.49
CA PRO A 106 -32.95 14.56 1.56
C PRO A 106 -32.73 14.00 2.96
N THR A 107 -32.06 12.85 3.08
CA THR A 107 -31.84 12.15 4.34
C THR A 107 -30.46 12.43 4.95
N MET A 108 -29.60 13.20 4.28
CA MET A 108 -28.31 13.57 4.82
C MET A 108 -28.48 14.69 5.86
N PRO A 109 -28.04 14.50 7.11
CA PRO A 109 -28.06 15.57 8.11
C PRO A 109 -27.18 16.74 7.67
N GLU A 110 -27.59 17.94 8.05
CA GLU A 110 -26.75 19.13 7.90
C GLU A 110 -25.61 19.08 8.93
N PHE A 111 -24.39 19.25 8.46
CA PHE A 111 -23.20 19.35 9.29
C PHE A 111 -22.54 20.71 9.07
N ARG A 112 -22.02 21.30 10.15
CA ARG A 112 -21.17 22.48 10.11
C ARG A 112 -19.89 22.17 10.85
N PHE A 113 -18.78 22.26 10.16
CA PHE A 113 -17.47 22.00 10.73
C PHE A 113 -16.63 23.27 10.75
N ASP A 114 -15.77 23.40 11.76
CA ASP A 114 -14.80 24.48 11.79
C ASP A 114 -13.80 24.36 10.61
N PRO A 115 -13.21 25.48 10.12
CA PRO A 115 -12.30 25.45 8.97
C PRO A 115 -11.15 24.45 9.12
N GLY A 116 -10.63 24.25 10.33
CA GLY A 116 -9.60 23.25 10.62
C GLY A 116 -10.10 21.82 10.43
N GLN A 117 -11.32 21.53 10.89
CA GLN A 117 -11.96 20.22 10.70
C GLN A 117 -12.28 19.95 9.23
N VAL A 118 -12.74 20.98 8.50
CA VAL A 118 -12.95 20.90 7.05
C VAL A 118 -11.65 20.51 6.34
N GLY A 119 -10.54 21.20 6.64
CA GLY A 119 -9.23 20.87 6.08
C GLY A 119 -8.80 19.42 6.37
N ASP A 120 -9.04 18.94 7.58
CA ASP A 120 -8.74 17.58 7.99
C ASP A 120 -9.61 16.54 7.23
N ILE A 121 -10.92 16.82 7.07
CA ILE A 121 -11.84 15.99 6.28
C ILE A 121 -11.36 15.89 4.83
N ILE A 122 -11.07 17.03 4.19
CA ILE A 122 -10.59 17.06 2.80
C ILE A 122 -9.27 16.29 2.66
N ALA A 123 -8.33 16.45 3.58
CA ALA A 123 -7.08 15.70 3.58
C ALA A 123 -7.32 14.18 3.66
N TYR A 124 -8.30 13.74 4.44
CA TYR A 124 -8.69 12.34 4.50
C TYR A 124 -9.33 11.87 3.20
N LEU A 125 -10.30 12.60 2.64
CA LEU A 125 -10.96 12.24 1.38
C LEU A 125 -9.95 12.09 0.25
N LYS A 126 -9.00 13.01 0.10
CA LYS A 126 -7.89 12.92 -0.87
C LYS A 126 -7.02 11.68 -0.67
N SER A 127 -6.89 11.17 0.54
CA SER A 127 -6.15 9.93 0.79
C SER A 127 -6.87 8.67 0.27
N LEU A 128 -8.16 8.77 -0.04
CA LEU A 128 -8.96 7.67 -0.60
C LEU A 128 -8.93 7.61 -2.13
N GLU A 129 -8.44 8.65 -2.81
CA GLU A 129 -8.39 8.76 -4.28
C GLU A 129 -7.31 7.87 -4.92
N ARG A 130 -6.49 7.18 -4.14
CA ARG A 130 -5.33 6.37 -4.56
C ARG A 130 -5.59 4.88 -4.44
#